data_2e525e563a544344a82681fa9f18f4ed
#
_entry.id   2e525e563a544344a82681fa9f18f4ed
#
_cell.length_a   1.000
_cell.length_b   1.000
_cell.length_c   1.000
_cell.angle_alpha   90.00
_cell.angle_beta   90.00
_cell.angle_gamma   90.00
#
_symmetry.space_group_name_H-M   'P 1'
#
loop_
_entity.id
_entity.type
_entity.pdbx_description
1 polymer ?
#
loop_
_entity_poly.entity_id
_entity_poly.type
_entity_poly.pdbx_seq_one_letter_code
_entity_poly.pdbx_strand_id
1 'polypeptide(L)' 'MESRADKFKRIATKRTIDIIERIRILGNTSNKSTYSYTDDEVNKIFKTIDAELKKQKAKFTKTKTEFSL' A
#
# COMPACT_ATOMS: atom_id res chain seq x y z
N MET A 1 -26.53 14.97 -2.79
CA MET A 1 -25.25 15.11 -3.45
C MET A 1 -24.12 14.66 -2.53
N GLU A 2 -23.15 13.95 -3.08
CA GLU A 2 -22.09 13.43 -2.26
C GLU A 2 -21.10 14.55 -1.88
N SER A 3 -20.76 14.66 -0.61
CA SER A 3 -19.77 15.63 -0.17
C SER A 3 -18.36 15.15 -0.51
N ARG A 4 -17.38 16.03 -0.39
CA ARG A 4 -15.98 15.62 -0.62
C ARG A 4 -15.53 14.57 0.40
N ALA A 5 -16.03 14.66 1.64
CA ALA A 5 -15.71 13.68 2.66
C ALA A 5 -16.31 12.31 2.33
N ASP A 6 -17.56 12.30 1.87
CA ASP A 6 -18.22 11.06 1.49
C ASP A 6 -17.55 10.43 0.28
N LYS A 7 -17.16 11.26 -0.69
CA LYS A 7 -16.47 10.79 -1.87
C LYS A 7 -15.13 10.17 -1.49
N PHE A 8 -14.39 10.78 -0.58
CA PHE A 8 -13.14 10.23 -0.12
C PHE A 8 -13.35 8.86 0.53
N LYS A 9 -14.32 8.75 1.41
CA LYS A 9 -14.59 7.47 2.08
C LYS A 9 -14.92 6.37 1.10
N ARG A 10 -15.74 6.67 0.11
CA ARG A 10 -16.15 5.70 -0.88
C ARG A 10 -14.98 5.24 -1.73
N ILE A 11 -14.22 6.18 -2.26
CA ILE A 11 -13.10 5.87 -3.14
C ILE A 11 -11.94 5.23 -2.39
N ALA A 12 -11.58 5.79 -1.24
CA ALA A 12 -10.46 5.27 -0.46
C ALA A 12 -10.74 3.88 0.08
N THR A 13 -12.00 3.61 0.48
CA THR A 13 -12.38 2.29 0.95
C THR A 13 -12.20 1.26 -0.16
N LYS A 14 -12.70 1.57 -1.35
CA LYS A 14 -12.58 0.63 -2.45
C LYS A 14 -11.12 0.38 -2.81
N ARG A 15 -10.33 1.43 -2.89
CA ARG A 15 -8.91 1.28 -3.23
C ARG A 15 -8.13 0.52 -2.17
N THR A 16 -8.49 0.71 -0.91
CA THR A 16 -7.86 -0.03 0.19
C THR A 16 -8.15 -1.52 0.07
N ILE A 17 -9.40 -1.87 -0.20
CA ILE A 17 -9.78 -3.26 -0.39
C ILE A 17 -9.02 -3.87 -1.58
N ASP A 18 -8.90 -3.14 -2.67
CA ASP A 18 -8.18 -3.61 -3.85
C ASP A 18 -6.69 -3.83 -3.55
N ILE A 19 -6.08 -2.94 -2.78
CA ILE A 19 -4.67 -3.07 -2.40
C ILE A 19 -4.46 -4.30 -1.53
N ILE A 20 -5.34 -4.52 -0.55
CA ILE A 20 -5.23 -5.68 0.33
C ILE A 20 -5.38 -6.96 -0.48
N GLU A 21 -6.28 -6.97 -1.45
CA GLU A 21 -6.46 -8.13 -2.29
C GLU A 21 -5.20 -8.40 -3.11
N ARG A 22 -4.56 -7.36 -3.65
CA ARG A 22 -3.33 -7.51 -4.40
C ARG A 22 -2.18 -8.02 -3.53
N ILE A 23 -2.13 -7.59 -2.28
CA ILE A 23 -1.12 -8.08 -1.34
C ILE A 23 -1.33 -9.57 -1.07
N ARG A 24 -2.59 -10.01 -0.95
CA ARG A 24 -2.90 -11.43 -0.76
C ARG A 24 -2.49 -12.25 -1.98
N ILE A 25 -2.73 -11.73 -3.18
CA ILE A 25 -2.33 -12.38 -4.42
C ILE A 25 -0.81 -12.53 -4.47
N LEU A 26 -0.08 -11.49 -4.06
CA LEU A 26 1.37 -11.58 -3.98
C LEU A 26 1.78 -12.67 -2.99
N GLY A 27 1.11 -12.74 -1.84
CA GLY A 27 1.40 -13.76 -0.83
C GLY A 27 1.22 -15.18 -1.34
N ASN A 28 0.34 -15.38 -2.34
CA ASN A 28 0.14 -16.70 -2.89
C ASN A 28 1.36 -17.22 -3.65
N THR A 29 2.31 -16.34 -4.00
CA THR A 29 3.54 -16.77 -4.65
C THR A 29 4.52 -17.41 -3.67
N SER A 30 4.15 -17.49 -2.38
CA SER A 30 5.00 -18.13 -1.37
C SER A 30 5.01 -19.64 -1.51
N ASN A 31 4.14 -20.22 -2.35
CA ASN A 31 4.05 -21.65 -2.52
C ASN A 31 5.27 -22.21 -3.23
N LYS A 32 6.16 -22.86 -2.47
CA LYS A 32 7.41 -23.38 -3.01
C LYS A 32 7.25 -24.55 -3.95
N SER A 33 6.10 -25.19 -3.97
CA SER A 33 5.89 -26.27 -4.92
C SER A 33 5.66 -25.74 -6.35
N THR A 34 5.30 -24.47 -6.45
CA THR A 34 5.05 -23.86 -7.75
C THR A 34 6.12 -22.83 -8.09
N TYR A 35 6.64 -22.13 -7.10
CA TYR A 35 7.57 -21.02 -7.32
C TYR A 35 8.89 -21.23 -6.57
N SER A 36 9.94 -20.66 -7.12
CA SER A 36 11.25 -20.70 -6.47
C SER A 36 11.70 -19.27 -6.21
N TYR A 37 12.15 -18.99 -5.00
CA TYR A 37 12.59 -17.66 -4.63
C TYR A 37 13.60 -17.71 -3.49
N THR A 38 14.35 -16.63 -3.33
CA THR A 38 15.32 -16.51 -2.25
C THR A 38 14.79 -15.54 -1.21
N ASP A 39 15.36 -15.59 -0.01
CA ASP A 39 15.01 -14.64 1.05
C ASP A 39 15.34 -13.21 0.63
N ASP A 40 16.43 -13.01 -0.10
CA ASP A 40 16.81 -11.68 -0.58
C ASP A 40 15.76 -11.13 -1.55
N GLU A 41 15.20 -11.96 -2.40
CA GLU A 41 14.16 -11.55 -3.34
C GLU A 41 12.91 -11.13 -2.58
N VAL A 42 12.51 -11.91 -1.58
CA VAL A 42 11.33 -11.60 -0.78
C VAL A 42 11.54 -10.29 -0.01
N ASN A 43 12.71 -10.14 0.61
CA ASN A 43 13.01 -8.93 1.36
C ASN A 43 12.99 -7.70 0.46
N LYS A 44 13.49 -7.82 -0.76
CA LYS A 44 13.51 -6.72 -1.70
C LYS A 44 12.09 -6.31 -2.09
N ILE A 45 11.21 -7.29 -2.32
CA ILE A 45 9.81 -7.03 -2.66
C ILE A 45 9.14 -6.23 -1.55
N PHE A 46 9.22 -6.72 -0.32
CA PHE A 46 8.52 -6.05 0.77
C PHE A 46 9.13 -4.73 1.17
N LYS A 47 10.44 -4.60 1.05
CA LYS A 47 11.10 -3.33 1.31
C LYS A 47 10.65 -2.28 0.29
N THR A 48 10.47 -2.67 -0.96
CA THR A 48 10.03 -1.76 -2.02
C THR A 48 8.58 -1.34 -1.77
N ILE A 49 7.71 -2.28 -1.37
CA ILE A 49 6.32 -1.98 -1.06
C ILE A 49 6.24 -1.03 0.13
N ASP A 50 7.01 -1.30 1.18
CA ASP A 50 7.01 -0.46 2.37
C ASP A 50 7.47 0.96 2.05
N ALA A 51 8.49 1.12 1.21
CA ALA A 51 8.96 2.43 0.79
C ALA A 51 7.88 3.20 0.05
N GLU A 52 7.14 2.52 -0.82
CA GLU A 52 6.06 3.15 -1.56
C GLU A 52 4.91 3.54 -0.64
N LEU A 53 4.59 2.70 0.35
CA LEU A 53 3.56 3.02 1.32
C LEU A 53 3.91 4.28 2.10
N LYS A 54 5.15 4.40 2.55
CA LYS A 54 5.59 5.58 3.28
C LYS A 54 5.52 6.83 2.42
N LYS A 55 5.90 6.69 1.15
CA LYS A 55 5.87 7.80 0.22
C LYS A 55 4.44 8.31 0.01
N GLN A 56 3.50 7.40 -0.17
CA GLN A 56 2.11 7.79 -0.39
C GLN A 56 1.47 8.34 0.88
N LYS A 57 1.79 7.75 2.03
CA LYS A 57 1.26 8.25 3.29
C LYS A 57 1.71 9.69 3.56
N ALA A 58 2.94 10.02 3.16
CA ALA A 58 3.47 11.38 3.35
C ALA A 58 2.64 12.44 2.63
N LYS A 59 1.94 12.07 1.56
CA LYS A 59 1.09 13.03 0.85
C LYS A 59 -0.08 13.51 1.72
N PHE A 60 -0.53 12.67 2.65
CA PHE A 60 -1.64 13.03 3.52
C PHE A 60 -1.18 13.87 4.72
N THR A 61 0.10 13.80 5.07
CA THR A 61 0.59 14.53 6.22
C THR A 61 1.44 15.74 5.82
N LYS A 62 1.59 15.97 4.52
CA LYS A 62 2.44 17.01 4.04
C LYS A 62 2.15 18.38 4.59
N THR A 63 0.88 18.74 4.67
CA THR A 63 0.52 20.03 5.12
C THR A 63 0.89 20.24 6.56
N LYS A 64 0.83 19.15 7.37
CA LYS A 64 1.12 19.33 8.74
C LYS A 64 2.56 19.57 8.95
N THR A 65 3.39 18.97 8.17
CA THR A 65 4.74 19.11 8.48
C THR A 65 5.26 20.42 8.17
N GLU A 66 4.66 21.13 7.26
CA GLU A 66 5.26 22.28 6.97
C GLU A 66 5.11 23.25 7.89
N PHE A 67 4.40 23.15 8.94
CA PHE A 67 4.23 24.13 9.64
C PHE A 67 4.92 24.29 10.71
N SER A 68 5.80 23.95 10.99
CA SER A 68 6.35 24.03 12.13
C SER A 68 7.17 25.11 12.25
N LEU A 69 7.10 25.95 12.48
CA LEU A 69 7.92 26.92 12.66
C LEU A 69 7.71 27.52 13.78
#